data_e0aff0c7f6e2a1cb4d9b0135d38eb779
#
_entry.id   e0aff0c7f6e2a1cb4d9b0135d38eb779
#
_cell.length_a   1.000
_cell.length_b   1.000
_cell.length_c   1.000
_cell.angle_alpha   90.00
_cell.angle_beta   90.00
_cell.angle_gamma   90.00
#
_symmetry.space_group_name_H-M   'P 1'
#
loop_
_entity.id
_entity.type
_entity.pdbx_description
1 polymer ?
#
loop_
_entity_poly.entity_id
_entity_poly.type
_entity_poly.pdbx_seq_one_letter_code
_entity_poly.pdbx_strand_id
1 'polypeptide(L)'
;AEEVQISQIGINGKPSEDKSAQCLASMQRLASWQNTRTEINLYYKDVFDNKGVMVKPSPGYSTSNHHKFCIFTKNKKLFAKMMHDKGIECNLHYTYNFSKYPALNVDNRTYPNTDFYVDHAVCIPCHQWLSHDEINKVVDTVCKINATIGVPSDVDSLYS
;
A
#
# COMPACT_ATOMS: atom_id res chain seq x y z
N ALA A 1 23.67 -42.22 -14.89
CA ALA A 1 23.31 -40.96 -14.20
C ALA A 1 23.26 -39.88 -15.27
N GLU A 2 22.09 -39.24 -15.44
CA GLU A 2 21.96 -38.09 -16.35
C GLU A 2 22.78 -36.93 -15.79
N GLU A 3 23.65 -36.39 -16.64
CA GLU A 3 24.39 -35.15 -16.29
C GLU A 3 23.42 -33.99 -16.22
N VAL A 4 23.27 -33.40 -15.01
CA VAL A 4 22.47 -32.19 -14.84
C VAL A 4 23.25 -30.99 -15.42
N GLN A 5 22.78 -30.48 -16.56
CA GLN A 5 23.35 -29.31 -17.18
C GLN A 5 22.73 -28.03 -16.52
N ILE A 6 23.60 -27.18 -15.98
CA ILE A 6 23.22 -25.88 -15.42
C ILE A 6 23.20 -24.86 -16.57
N SER A 7 21.98 -24.41 -16.95
CA SER A 7 21.78 -23.45 -18.03
C SER A 7 21.72 -21.98 -17.58
N GLN A 8 21.54 -21.75 -16.28
CA GLN A 8 21.43 -20.40 -15.70
C GLN A 8 22.04 -20.33 -14.31
N ILE A 9 22.59 -19.16 -13.97
CA ILE A 9 23.09 -18.89 -12.63
C ILE A 9 21.89 -18.62 -11.71
N GLY A 10 21.79 -19.33 -10.62
CA GLY A 10 20.75 -19.16 -9.61
C GLY A 10 21.34 -19.01 -8.21
N ILE A 11 20.44 -18.92 -7.23
CA ILE A 11 20.79 -18.90 -5.81
C ILE A 11 20.25 -20.15 -5.11
N ASN A 12 20.93 -20.61 -4.08
CA ASN A 12 20.41 -21.63 -3.18
C ASN A 12 19.48 -20.99 -2.15
N GLY A 13 18.19 -20.89 -2.48
CA GLY A 13 17.17 -20.20 -1.69
C GLY A 13 16.28 -21.12 -0.85
N LYS A 14 16.80 -22.25 -0.38
CA LYS A 14 16.01 -23.18 0.47
C LYS A 14 15.67 -22.51 1.81
N PRO A 15 14.37 -22.46 2.20
CA PRO A 15 14.00 -21.99 3.53
C PRO A 15 14.45 -22.99 4.59
N SER A 16 14.74 -22.50 5.80
CA SER A 16 14.98 -23.38 6.96
C SER A 16 13.69 -24.07 7.42
N GLU A 17 13.80 -25.18 8.15
CA GLU A 17 12.63 -25.95 8.60
C GLU A 17 11.70 -25.14 9.50
N ASP A 18 12.24 -24.32 10.39
CA ASP A 18 11.47 -23.43 11.27
C ASP A 18 10.68 -22.39 10.46
N LYS A 19 11.29 -21.75 9.46
CA LYS A 19 10.59 -20.83 8.56
C LYS A 19 9.52 -21.53 7.72
N SER A 20 9.81 -22.75 7.26
CA SER A 20 8.84 -23.55 6.52
C SER A 20 7.61 -23.90 7.37
N ALA A 21 7.83 -24.26 8.64
CA ALA A 21 6.75 -24.52 9.60
C ALA A 21 5.91 -23.27 9.87
N GLN A 22 6.55 -22.09 10.05
CA GLN A 22 5.85 -20.81 10.22
C GLN A 22 5.03 -20.43 8.98
N CYS A 23 5.58 -20.63 7.78
CA CYS A 23 4.86 -20.39 6.54
C CYS A 23 3.63 -21.28 6.43
N LEU A 24 3.77 -22.58 6.72
CA LEU A 24 2.66 -23.54 6.67
C LEU A 24 1.53 -23.14 7.63
N ALA A 25 1.86 -22.81 8.87
CA ALA A 25 0.90 -22.31 9.86
C ALA A 25 0.19 -21.02 9.41
N SER A 26 0.91 -20.12 8.74
CA SER A 26 0.33 -18.89 8.19
C SER A 26 -0.60 -19.17 7.01
N MET A 27 -0.23 -20.10 6.13
CA MET A 27 -1.04 -20.49 4.97
C MET A 27 -2.41 -21.04 5.37
N GLN A 28 -2.50 -21.77 6.47
CA GLN A 28 -3.78 -22.27 6.99
C GLN A 28 -4.78 -21.15 7.34
N ARG A 29 -4.27 -19.95 7.66
CA ARG A 29 -5.08 -18.78 8.04
C ARG A 29 -5.23 -17.76 6.91
N LEU A 30 -4.52 -17.96 5.80
CA LEU A 30 -4.41 -16.97 4.72
C LEU A 30 -5.77 -16.53 4.17
N ALA A 31 -6.66 -17.48 3.92
CA ALA A 31 -8.01 -17.19 3.38
C ALA A 31 -8.83 -16.32 4.35
N SER A 32 -8.83 -16.65 5.64
CA SER A 32 -9.52 -15.85 6.65
C SER A 32 -8.93 -14.43 6.76
N TRP A 33 -7.62 -14.31 6.82
CA TRP A 33 -6.95 -13.01 6.85
C TRP A 33 -7.22 -12.17 5.60
N GLN A 34 -7.26 -12.83 4.44
CA GLN A 34 -7.58 -12.18 3.17
C GLN A 34 -9.02 -11.62 3.18
N ASN A 35 -9.99 -12.40 3.66
CA ASN A 35 -11.38 -11.97 3.76
C ASN A 35 -11.52 -10.75 4.68
N THR A 36 -10.93 -10.79 5.88
CA THR A 36 -10.97 -9.65 6.81
C THR A 36 -10.36 -8.39 6.19
N ARG A 37 -9.20 -8.50 5.52
CA ARG A 37 -8.60 -7.35 4.83
C ARG A 37 -9.49 -6.82 3.70
N THR A 38 -10.17 -7.71 2.98
CA THR A 38 -11.11 -7.32 1.92
C THR A 38 -12.28 -6.53 2.51
N GLU A 39 -12.88 -6.98 3.60
CA GLU A 39 -13.97 -6.29 4.29
C GLU A 39 -13.56 -4.89 4.77
N ILE A 40 -12.38 -4.77 5.40
CA ILE A 40 -11.84 -3.47 5.82
C ILE A 40 -11.62 -2.54 4.62
N ASN A 41 -11.09 -3.06 3.51
CA ASN A 41 -10.86 -2.28 2.29
C ASN A 41 -12.16 -1.77 1.68
N LEU A 42 -13.18 -2.63 1.59
CA LEU A 42 -14.49 -2.25 1.07
C LEU A 42 -15.15 -1.18 1.94
N TYR A 43 -15.09 -1.35 3.26
CA TYR A 43 -15.60 -0.35 4.20
C TYR A 43 -14.87 0.99 4.07
N TYR A 44 -13.53 0.99 4.06
CA TYR A 44 -12.76 2.22 3.86
C TYR A 44 -13.11 2.89 2.53
N LYS A 45 -13.18 2.12 1.45
CA LYS A 45 -13.51 2.67 0.14
C LYS A 45 -14.88 3.34 0.13
N ASP A 46 -15.89 2.67 0.66
CA ASP A 46 -17.26 3.21 0.71
C ASP A 46 -17.32 4.54 1.49
N VAL A 47 -16.73 4.56 2.70
CA VAL A 47 -16.75 5.77 3.53
C VAL A 47 -15.94 6.90 2.90
N PHE A 48 -14.77 6.61 2.36
CA PHE A 48 -13.87 7.63 1.81
C PHE A 48 -14.39 8.22 0.50
N ASP A 49 -14.97 7.40 -0.37
CA ASP A 49 -15.64 7.90 -1.59
C ASP A 49 -16.73 8.92 -1.23
N ASN A 50 -17.54 8.63 -0.21
CA ASN A 50 -18.61 9.51 0.27
C ASN A 50 -18.09 10.76 1.02
N LYS A 51 -16.84 10.79 1.46
CA LYS A 51 -16.22 11.90 2.22
C LYS A 51 -15.18 12.69 1.41
N GLY A 52 -15.06 12.41 0.12
CA GLY A 52 -14.11 13.10 -0.76
C GLY A 52 -12.65 12.85 -0.40
N VAL A 53 -12.33 11.72 0.23
CA VAL A 53 -10.96 11.24 0.38
C VAL A 53 -10.58 10.48 -0.89
N MET A 54 -9.48 10.88 -1.50
CA MET A 54 -9.03 10.25 -2.73
C MET A 54 -8.37 8.90 -2.45
N VAL A 55 -9.03 7.82 -2.86
CA VAL A 55 -8.52 6.45 -2.73
C VAL A 55 -7.77 6.05 -4.01
N LYS A 56 -6.67 5.31 -3.84
CA LYS A 56 -5.97 4.73 -4.98
C LYS A 56 -6.91 3.80 -5.76
N PRO A 57 -7.08 4.00 -7.09
CA PRO A 57 -7.90 3.13 -7.90
C PRO A 57 -7.32 1.73 -8.01
N SER A 58 -8.21 0.74 -8.11
CA SER A 58 -7.84 -0.62 -8.48
C SER A 58 -8.24 -0.87 -9.92
N PRO A 59 -7.34 -1.38 -10.79
CA PRO A 59 -7.70 -1.75 -12.13
C PRO A 59 -8.79 -2.82 -12.14
N GLY A 60 -9.84 -2.65 -12.96
CA GLY A 60 -10.96 -3.58 -13.01
C GLY A 60 -10.61 -5.00 -13.49
N TYR A 61 -9.43 -5.17 -14.08
CA TYR A 61 -8.92 -6.46 -14.57
C TYR A 61 -8.05 -7.21 -13.54
N SER A 62 -7.87 -6.67 -12.32
CA SER A 62 -7.01 -7.30 -11.30
C SER A 62 -7.77 -7.54 -10.00
N THR A 63 -7.42 -8.64 -9.33
CA THR A 63 -7.89 -8.93 -7.98
C THR A 63 -6.80 -8.53 -6.99
N SER A 64 -7.11 -7.60 -6.09
CA SER A 64 -6.19 -7.17 -5.04
C SER A 64 -6.16 -8.18 -3.90
N ASN A 65 -4.99 -8.40 -3.31
CA ASN A 65 -4.86 -9.11 -2.03
C ASN A 65 -5.05 -8.19 -0.81
N HIS A 66 -5.38 -6.93 -1.04
CA HIS A 66 -5.63 -5.92 -0.01
C HIS A 66 -4.51 -5.83 1.06
N HIS A 67 -3.27 -6.02 0.62
CA HIS A 67 -2.10 -5.95 1.50
C HIS A 67 -1.94 -4.55 2.13
N LYS A 68 -2.31 -3.51 1.39
CA LYS A 68 -2.26 -2.11 1.82
C LYS A 68 -3.47 -1.35 1.32
N PHE A 69 -3.94 -0.40 2.11
CA PHE A 69 -4.91 0.59 1.67
C PHE A 69 -4.20 1.93 1.46
N CYS A 70 -4.25 2.45 0.25
CA CYS A 70 -3.55 3.66 -0.13
C CYS A 70 -4.52 4.78 -0.48
N ILE A 71 -4.28 5.95 0.06
CA ILE A 71 -4.99 7.21 -0.25
C ILE A 71 -4.00 8.23 -0.80
N PHE A 72 -4.51 9.23 -1.49
CA PHE A 72 -3.73 10.38 -1.93
C PHE A 72 -4.09 11.63 -1.14
N THR A 73 -3.10 12.39 -0.74
CA THR A 73 -3.25 13.64 0.02
C THR A 73 -2.33 14.71 -0.53
N LYS A 74 -2.74 15.97 -0.44
CA LYS A 74 -1.95 17.11 -0.94
C LYS A 74 -0.59 17.25 -0.26
N ASN A 75 -0.45 16.85 1.00
CA ASN A 75 0.80 16.88 1.74
C ASN A 75 0.96 15.62 2.60
N LYS A 76 1.57 14.59 2.02
CA LYS A 76 1.71 13.28 2.68
C LYS A 76 2.53 13.31 3.98
N LYS A 77 3.55 14.19 4.07
CA LYS A 77 4.38 14.29 5.29
C LYS A 77 3.60 14.91 6.44
N LEU A 78 2.86 15.97 6.16
CA LEU A 78 1.98 16.60 7.16
C LEU A 78 0.85 15.65 7.56
N PHE A 79 0.24 14.97 6.59
CA PHE A 79 -0.80 13.97 6.83
C PHE A 79 -0.29 12.87 7.77
N ALA A 80 0.84 12.24 7.45
CA ALA A 80 1.43 11.19 8.27
C ALA A 80 1.77 11.68 9.68
N LYS A 81 2.29 12.91 9.82
CA LYS A 81 2.54 13.51 11.13
C LYS A 81 1.25 13.67 11.93
N MET A 82 0.18 14.21 11.34
CA MET A 82 -1.11 14.40 12.02
C MET A 82 -1.75 13.07 12.42
N MET A 83 -1.61 12.01 11.61
CA MET A 83 -2.04 10.66 11.96
C MET A 83 -1.24 10.11 13.15
N HIS A 84 0.09 10.25 13.11
CA HIS A 84 0.97 9.85 14.21
C HIS A 84 0.63 10.57 15.53
N ASP A 85 0.35 11.88 15.49
CA ASP A 85 -0.08 12.68 16.66
C ASP A 85 -1.42 12.16 17.26
N LYS A 86 -2.19 11.36 16.51
CA LYS A 86 -3.39 10.63 16.97
C LYS A 86 -3.13 9.17 17.32
N GLY A 87 -1.87 8.74 17.33
CA GLY A 87 -1.46 7.37 17.61
C GLY A 87 -1.80 6.39 16.49
N ILE A 88 -1.80 6.86 15.24
CA ILE A 88 -2.04 6.02 14.04
C ILE A 88 -0.80 6.08 13.14
N GLU A 89 -0.11 4.95 13.00
CA GLU A 89 1.06 4.84 12.14
C GLU A 89 0.65 4.74 10.66
N CYS A 90 1.35 5.49 9.81
CA CYS A 90 1.18 5.46 8.36
C CYS A 90 2.49 5.11 7.66
N ASN A 91 2.39 4.45 6.52
CA ASN A 91 3.55 4.12 5.69
C ASN A 91 3.58 4.95 4.42
N LEU A 92 4.74 5.54 4.13
CA LEU A 92 4.97 6.30 2.91
C LEU A 92 5.68 5.42 1.87
N HIS A 93 4.92 4.59 1.17
CA HIS A 93 5.44 3.73 0.10
C HIS A 93 5.19 4.36 -1.27
N TYR A 94 6.19 4.97 -1.87
CA TYR A 94 7.57 5.12 -1.40
C TYR A 94 7.90 6.61 -1.29
N THR A 95 9.04 6.93 -0.64
CA THR A 95 9.48 8.32 -0.50
C THR A 95 10.33 8.80 -1.66
N TYR A 96 10.68 7.88 -2.58
CA TYR A 96 11.58 8.14 -3.68
C TYR A 96 11.16 7.40 -4.95
N ASN A 97 11.27 8.05 -6.09
CA ASN A 97 11.14 7.41 -7.39
C ASN A 97 12.43 6.67 -7.73
N PHE A 98 12.34 5.39 -8.13
CA PHE A 98 13.50 4.57 -8.49
C PHE A 98 14.34 5.19 -9.63
N SER A 99 13.70 5.85 -10.60
CA SER A 99 14.41 6.52 -11.67
C SER A 99 15.37 7.63 -11.20
N LYS A 100 15.20 8.10 -9.96
CA LYS A 100 16.04 9.15 -9.35
C LYS A 100 17.19 8.60 -8.49
N TYR A 101 17.34 7.26 -8.42
CA TYR A 101 18.48 6.66 -7.71
C TYR A 101 19.72 6.65 -8.60
N PRO A 102 20.84 7.31 -8.20
CA PRO A 102 22.05 7.37 -9.01
C PRO A 102 22.61 5.98 -9.37
N ALA A 103 22.44 5.01 -8.49
CA ALA A 103 22.92 3.64 -8.70
C ALA A 103 22.24 2.90 -9.87
N LEU A 104 21.07 3.33 -10.30
CA LEU A 104 20.33 2.67 -11.39
C LEU A 104 20.67 3.24 -12.77
N ASN A 105 21.36 4.38 -12.83
CA ASN A 105 21.79 5.03 -14.08
C ASN A 105 20.70 5.05 -15.15
N VAL A 106 19.46 5.33 -14.74
CA VAL A 106 18.31 5.40 -15.65
C VAL A 106 18.41 6.66 -16.48
N ASP A 107 18.11 6.56 -17.76
CA ASP A 107 18.08 7.71 -18.67
C ASP A 107 17.10 8.81 -18.19
N ASN A 108 17.17 10.00 -18.81
CA ASN A 108 16.39 11.18 -18.40
C ASN A 108 14.87 11.05 -18.70
N ARG A 109 14.30 9.86 -18.69
CA ARG A 109 12.84 9.68 -18.84
C ARG A 109 12.09 10.23 -17.65
N THR A 110 10.96 10.84 -17.95
CA THR A 110 10.00 11.28 -16.92
C THR A 110 8.96 10.21 -16.69
N TYR A 111 8.59 10.04 -15.44
CA TYR A 111 7.54 9.09 -15.01
C TYR A 111 6.49 9.84 -14.17
N PRO A 112 5.62 10.67 -14.80
CA PRO A 112 4.73 11.57 -14.07
C PRO A 112 3.79 10.84 -13.11
N ASN A 113 3.26 9.69 -13.50
CA ASN A 113 2.42 8.88 -12.61
C ASN A 113 3.19 8.36 -11.40
N THR A 114 4.45 7.95 -11.58
CA THR A 114 5.31 7.52 -10.46
C THR A 114 5.63 8.69 -9.54
N ASP A 115 5.95 9.85 -10.09
CA ASP A 115 6.22 11.06 -9.32
C ASP A 115 4.99 11.48 -8.51
N PHE A 116 3.79 11.46 -9.13
CA PHE A 116 2.54 11.71 -8.41
C PHE A 116 2.33 10.75 -7.22
N TYR A 117 2.54 9.44 -7.44
CA TYR A 117 2.45 8.46 -6.36
C TYR A 117 3.45 8.74 -5.24
N VAL A 118 4.69 9.02 -5.62
CA VAL A 118 5.75 9.35 -4.65
C VAL A 118 5.40 10.59 -3.85
N ASP A 119 4.78 11.59 -4.45
CA ASP A 119 4.50 12.86 -3.79
C ASP A 119 3.23 12.83 -2.91
N HIS A 120 2.25 12.00 -3.24
CA HIS A 120 0.92 12.07 -2.64
C HIS A 120 0.45 10.81 -1.89
N ALA A 121 1.02 9.63 -2.19
CA ALA A 121 0.51 8.37 -1.64
C ALA A 121 0.87 8.15 -0.16
N VAL A 122 -0.13 7.79 0.62
CA VAL A 122 -0.01 7.36 2.02
C VAL A 122 -0.76 6.06 2.21
N CYS A 123 -0.11 5.07 2.81
CA CYS A 123 -0.76 3.83 3.21
C CYS A 123 -1.21 3.93 4.67
N ILE A 124 -2.49 3.76 4.90
CA ILE A 124 -3.11 3.72 6.23
C ILE A 124 -3.22 2.28 6.74
N PRO A 125 -3.40 2.06 8.06
CA PRO A 125 -3.53 0.72 8.61
C PRO A 125 -4.63 -0.10 7.94
N CYS A 126 -4.28 -1.30 7.48
CA CYS A 126 -5.21 -2.27 6.90
C CYS A 126 -4.67 -3.69 7.14
N HIS A 127 -5.01 -4.27 8.26
CA HIS A 127 -4.61 -5.65 8.60
C HIS A 127 -5.68 -6.35 9.42
N GLN A 128 -5.65 -7.66 9.42
CA GLN A 128 -6.66 -8.55 9.98
C GLN A 128 -6.80 -8.51 11.52
N TRP A 129 -5.96 -7.80 12.22
CA TRP A 129 -6.00 -7.67 13.67
C TRP A 129 -6.58 -6.34 14.16
N LEU A 130 -7.01 -5.46 13.24
CA LEU A 130 -7.69 -4.23 13.63
C LEU A 130 -9.06 -4.54 14.22
N SER A 131 -9.34 -3.98 15.38
CA SER A 131 -10.69 -3.97 15.97
C SER A 131 -11.58 -2.97 15.23
N HIS A 132 -12.90 -3.12 15.39
CA HIS A 132 -13.85 -2.16 14.83
C HIS A 132 -13.64 -0.73 15.33
N ASP A 133 -13.27 -0.55 16.60
CA ASP A 133 -12.98 0.77 17.17
C ASP A 133 -11.73 1.40 16.54
N GLU A 134 -10.68 0.60 16.29
CA GLU A 134 -9.48 1.08 15.62
C GLU A 134 -9.77 1.44 14.16
N ILE A 135 -10.56 0.64 13.45
CA ILE A 135 -11.01 0.93 12.07
C ILE A 135 -11.77 2.26 12.03
N ASN A 136 -12.74 2.45 12.92
CA ASN A 136 -13.51 3.69 13.02
C ASN A 136 -12.62 4.88 13.39
N LYS A 137 -11.67 4.71 14.32
CA LYS A 137 -10.69 5.74 14.67
C LYS A 137 -9.85 6.15 13.47
N VAL A 138 -9.41 5.19 12.65
CA VAL A 138 -8.66 5.48 11.40
C VAL A 138 -9.53 6.30 10.45
N VAL A 139 -10.76 5.87 10.18
CA VAL A 139 -11.70 6.55 9.28
C VAL A 139 -11.94 7.99 9.72
N ASP A 140 -12.33 8.19 10.98
CA ASP A 140 -12.62 9.51 11.53
C ASP A 140 -11.42 10.45 11.45
N THR A 141 -10.23 9.91 11.76
CA THR A 141 -9.01 10.70 11.74
C THR A 141 -8.62 11.09 10.31
N VAL A 142 -8.68 10.14 9.38
CA VAL A 142 -8.41 10.39 7.96
C VAL A 142 -9.34 11.47 7.41
N CYS A 143 -10.65 11.34 7.64
CA CYS A 143 -11.63 12.31 7.15
C CYS A 143 -11.39 13.72 7.71
N LYS A 144 -11.09 13.85 9.00
CA LYS A 144 -10.78 15.14 9.64
C LYS A 144 -9.51 15.78 9.07
N ILE A 145 -8.46 14.99 8.90
CA ILE A 145 -7.20 15.47 8.34
C ILE A 145 -7.36 15.85 6.87
N ASN A 146 -8.07 15.01 6.09
CA ASN A 146 -8.33 15.30 4.68
C ASN A 146 -9.11 16.61 4.50
N ALA A 147 -10.09 16.89 5.33
CA ALA A 147 -10.82 18.16 5.32
C ALA A 147 -9.92 19.36 5.57
N THR A 148 -8.80 19.20 6.27
CA THR A 148 -7.83 20.24 6.57
C THR A 148 -6.78 20.41 5.48
N ILE A 149 -6.21 19.30 4.98
CA ILE A 149 -5.08 19.29 4.03
C ILE A 149 -5.58 19.35 2.59
N GLY A 150 -6.67 18.64 2.29
CA GLY A 150 -7.24 18.47 0.96
C GLY A 150 -6.57 17.35 0.14
N VAL A 151 -7.14 17.14 -1.04
CA VAL A 151 -6.68 16.19 -2.05
C VAL A 151 -5.82 16.88 -3.11
N PRO A 152 -4.92 16.16 -3.81
CA PRO A 152 -4.18 16.72 -4.94
C PRO A 152 -5.11 17.18 -6.06
N SER A 153 -4.72 18.22 -6.81
CA SER A 153 -5.49 18.78 -7.94
C SER A 153 -5.26 18.08 -9.27
N ASP A 154 -4.14 17.36 -9.41
CA ASP A 154 -3.64 16.89 -10.73
C ASP A 154 -3.98 15.43 -11.02
N VAL A 155 -5.21 15.02 -10.70
CA VAL A 155 -5.64 13.59 -10.73
C VAL A 155 -6.02 13.11 -12.11
N ASP A 156 -6.49 14.00 -12.98
CA ASP A 156 -7.01 13.63 -14.30
C ASP A 156 -5.96 12.98 -15.22
N SER A 157 -4.67 13.22 -14.95
CA SER A 157 -3.56 12.61 -15.68
C SER A 157 -3.26 11.15 -15.30
N LEU A 158 -3.81 10.66 -14.18
CA LEU A 158 -3.55 9.28 -13.72
C LEU A 158 -4.43 8.23 -14.41
N TYR A 159 -5.50 8.68 -15.09
CA TYR A 159 -6.52 7.81 -15.67
C TYR A 159 -6.56 7.88 -17.20
N SER A 160 -5.72 8.69 -17.80
CA SER A 160 -5.48 8.77 -19.25
C SER A 160 -4.32 7.84 -19.65
#